data_7baf1b4e22d5bfdd01b2f8fbaa54d781
#
_entry.id   7baf1b4e22d5bfdd01b2f8fbaa54d781
#
_cell.length_a   1.000
_cell.length_b   1.000
_cell.length_c   1.000
_cell.angle_alpha   90.00
_cell.angle_beta   90.00
_cell.angle_gamma   90.00
#
_symmetry.space_group_name_H-M   'P 1'
#
loop_
_entity.id
_entity.type
_entity.pdbx_description
1 polymer ?
#
loop_
_entity_poly.entity_id
_entity_poly.type
_entity_poly.pdbx_seq_one_letter_code
_entity_poly.pdbx_strand_id
1 'polypeptide(L)'
;MEQIIKEQLTDIKSMNMDELTEFIISLGEKKFRAKQIYEWIHVKHVDSFDEMTNISKKFIQVLKDNAILISLKKEEVQVSKLDGTRKYLFALDDGNVIESVLMKYKHGNSVCISSQVGCRMGCRFCASTLDGLVRGLRPSEMIDQIYQIGKDIGERISNVVVMGTGEPLDNYDNLLRFIELLTDENGINISQRNLTVSTCGLVPRMRQLADEKLAITLALSLHASNQEKRKALMPVANSYDIHDVVDACKYYFAQTGRRVTFEYSLVGGVNDTAEDAAELSALVHGMNCHINLIPVNPIKERDYVQSNKGVIEAFKNRLEKNGINVTIRREMGRDIDGACGQLRKKHIDKERGIN
;
A
#
# COMPACT_ATOMS: atom_id res chain seq x y z
N MET A 1 27.79 15.67 3.83
CA MET A 1 27.68 16.84 2.92
C MET A 1 26.70 16.55 1.78
N GLU A 2 26.81 15.45 1.03
CA GLU A 2 25.83 15.08 -0.03
C GLU A 2 24.40 14.90 0.47
N GLN A 3 24.19 14.32 1.66
CA GLN A 3 22.86 14.13 2.24
C GLN A 3 22.19 15.46 2.61
N ILE A 4 22.95 16.42 3.13
CA ILE A 4 22.47 17.78 3.49
C ILE A 4 22.07 18.57 2.23
N ILE A 5 22.80 18.39 1.12
CA ILE A 5 22.49 19.05 -0.15
C ILE A 5 21.21 18.47 -0.77
N LYS A 6 20.99 17.15 -0.67
CA LYS A 6 19.77 16.50 -1.16
C LYS A 6 18.51 16.94 -0.39
N GLU A 7 18.60 17.27 0.89
CA GLU A 7 17.47 17.77 1.70
C GLU A 7 16.99 19.17 1.29
N GLN A 8 17.81 19.92 0.54
CA GLN A 8 17.46 21.25 0.02
C GLN A 8 16.86 21.23 -1.39
N LEU A 9 16.96 20.10 -2.11
CA LEU A 9 16.44 19.96 -3.47
C LEU A 9 14.95 19.63 -3.47
N THR A 10 14.24 20.23 -4.42
CA THR A 10 12.79 20.01 -4.56
C THR A 10 12.48 18.68 -5.22
N ASP A 11 11.65 17.85 -4.58
CA ASP A 11 11.19 16.57 -5.13
C ASP A 11 10.08 16.81 -6.18
N ILE A 12 10.48 16.93 -7.44
CA ILE A 12 9.56 17.26 -8.54
C ILE A 12 8.68 16.07 -8.96
N LYS A 13 9.03 14.83 -8.61
CA LYS A 13 8.15 13.67 -8.88
C LYS A 13 6.94 13.63 -7.95
N SER A 14 6.97 14.33 -6.82
CA SER A 14 5.82 14.49 -5.92
C SER A 14 4.88 15.64 -6.30
N MET A 15 5.25 16.47 -7.28
CA MET A 15 4.45 17.62 -7.71
C MET A 15 3.35 17.22 -8.67
N ASN A 16 2.18 17.85 -8.54
CA ASN A 16 1.16 17.83 -9.58
C ASN A 16 1.54 18.80 -10.73
N MET A 17 0.73 18.82 -11.78
CA MET A 17 1.04 19.64 -12.98
C MET A 17 1.12 21.14 -12.68
N ASP A 18 0.28 21.65 -11.78
CA ASP A 18 0.25 23.08 -11.46
C ASP A 18 1.47 23.48 -10.65
N GLU A 19 1.81 22.72 -9.61
CA GLU A 19 3.02 22.92 -8.80
C GLU A 19 4.30 22.81 -9.63
N LEU A 20 4.37 21.80 -10.51
CA LEU A 20 5.51 21.67 -11.43
C LEU A 20 5.58 22.85 -12.38
N THR A 21 4.44 23.37 -12.84
CA THR A 21 4.40 24.56 -13.72
C THR A 21 4.95 25.79 -13.00
N GLU A 22 4.51 26.04 -11.77
CA GLU A 22 5.01 27.14 -10.96
C GLU A 22 6.52 27.01 -10.67
N PHE A 23 6.97 25.81 -10.34
CA PHE A 23 8.39 25.52 -10.13
C PHE A 23 9.22 25.80 -11.38
N ILE A 24 8.81 25.32 -12.56
CA ILE A 24 9.54 25.55 -13.82
C ILE A 24 9.60 27.03 -14.21
N ILE A 25 8.51 27.77 -13.97
CA ILE A 25 8.48 29.23 -14.19
C ILE A 25 9.47 29.94 -13.22
N SER A 26 9.53 29.52 -11.97
CA SER A 26 10.45 30.08 -10.97
C SER A 26 11.92 29.91 -11.35
N LEU A 27 12.25 28.85 -12.12
CA LEU A 27 13.57 28.59 -12.67
C LEU A 27 13.87 29.39 -13.97
N GLY A 28 12.95 30.26 -14.39
CA GLY A 28 13.11 31.14 -15.57
C GLY A 28 12.76 30.50 -16.91
N GLU A 29 12.11 29.32 -16.89
CA GLU A 29 11.68 28.63 -18.11
C GLU A 29 10.20 28.85 -18.43
N LYS A 30 9.82 28.52 -19.68
CA LYS A 30 8.46 28.71 -20.16
C LYS A 30 7.50 27.63 -19.67
N LYS A 31 6.25 27.98 -19.35
CA LYS A 31 5.17 27.10 -18.86
C LYS A 31 5.08 25.74 -19.57
N PHE A 32 5.20 25.70 -20.91
CA PHE A 32 5.07 24.46 -21.67
C PHE A 32 6.13 23.39 -21.34
N ARG A 33 7.27 23.81 -20.77
CA ARG A 33 8.31 22.87 -20.32
C ARG A 33 7.85 21.98 -19.17
N ALA A 34 6.97 22.47 -18.30
CA ALA A 34 6.41 21.66 -17.23
C ALA A 34 5.69 20.42 -17.78
N LYS A 35 4.87 20.58 -18.83
CA LYS A 35 4.19 19.46 -19.49
C LYS A 35 5.18 18.43 -20.06
N GLN A 36 6.26 18.90 -20.68
CA GLN A 36 7.28 18.01 -21.22
C GLN A 36 8.00 17.21 -20.11
N ILE A 37 8.36 17.89 -19.02
CA ILE A 37 9.02 17.26 -17.87
C ILE A 37 8.07 16.27 -17.18
N TYR A 38 6.79 16.67 -16.98
CA TYR A 38 5.77 15.82 -16.41
C TYR A 38 5.58 14.51 -17.21
N GLU A 39 5.53 14.63 -18.55
CA GLU A 39 5.46 13.46 -19.46
C GLU A 39 6.68 12.53 -19.29
N TRP A 40 7.88 13.09 -19.18
CA TRP A 40 9.08 12.30 -18.92
C TRP A 40 9.00 11.54 -17.60
N ILE A 41 8.52 12.20 -16.55
CA ILE A 41 8.44 11.62 -15.20
C ILE A 41 7.31 10.59 -15.10
N HIS A 42 6.07 10.98 -15.49
CA HIS A 42 4.86 10.24 -15.15
C HIS A 42 4.28 9.38 -16.29
N VAL A 43 4.83 9.50 -17.52
CA VAL A 43 4.43 8.66 -18.67
C VAL A 43 5.58 7.79 -19.13
N LYS A 44 6.79 8.36 -19.26
CA LYS A 44 7.99 7.63 -19.72
C LYS A 44 8.78 7.00 -18.56
N HIS A 45 8.49 7.41 -17.32
CA HIS A 45 9.06 6.89 -16.09
C HIS A 45 10.60 6.90 -16.06
N VAL A 46 11.20 8.02 -16.44
CA VAL A 46 12.67 8.16 -16.46
C VAL A 46 13.25 8.16 -15.05
N ASP A 47 14.48 7.66 -14.93
CA ASP A 47 15.23 7.61 -13.67
C ASP A 47 16.20 8.79 -13.51
N SER A 48 16.47 9.51 -14.59
CA SER A 48 17.43 10.62 -14.61
C SER A 48 16.96 11.76 -15.52
N PHE A 49 17.29 12.99 -15.15
CA PHE A 49 17.11 14.16 -16.01
C PHE A 49 17.84 14.04 -17.37
N ASP A 50 18.94 13.28 -17.42
CA ASP A 50 19.72 13.08 -18.65
C ASP A 50 18.96 12.30 -19.73
N GLU A 51 17.93 11.56 -19.37
CA GLU A 51 17.05 10.84 -20.32
C GLU A 51 16.08 11.77 -21.04
N MET A 52 15.87 13.01 -20.58
CA MET A 52 14.93 13.99 -21.13
C MET A 52 15.46 14.65 -22.41
N THR A 53 15.51 13.90 -23.51
CA THR A 53 16.22 14.27 -24.74
C THR A 53 15.71 15.52 -25.47
N ASN A 54 14.47 15.97 -25.19
CA ASN A 54 13.88 17.18 -25.77
C ASN A 54 14.02 18.42 -24.86
N ILE A 55 14.74 18.28 -23.75
CA ILE A 55 15.09 19.37 -22.83
C ILE A 55 16.54 19.78 -23.10
N SER A 56 16.83 21.09 -23.13
CA SER A 56 18.17 21.58 -23.38
C SER A 56 19.15 21.17 -22.26
N LYS A 57 20.38 20.83 -22.62
CA LYS A 57 21.44 20.48 -21.63
C LYS A 57 21.61 21.56 -20.56
N LYS A 58 21.48 22.84 -20.96
CA LYS A 58 21.58 23.98 -20.03
C LYS A 58 20.46 23.88 -18.97
N PHE A 59 19.23 23.59 -19.38
CA PHE A 59 18.13 23.51 -18.44
C PHE A 59 18.14 22.22 -17.63
N ILE A 60 18.63 21.12 -18.19
CA ILE A 60 18.92 19.88 -17.42
C ILE A 60 19.87 20.17 -16.25
N GLN A 61 20.91 21.00 -16.47
CA GLN A 61 21.80 21.37 -15.37
C GLN A 61 21.08 22.22 -14.31
N VAL A 62 20.24 23.18 -14.72
CA VAL A 62 19.41 23.96 -13.80
C VAL A 62 18.49 23.07 -12.97
N LEU A 63 17.87 22.05 -13.60
CA LEU A 63 17.04 21.07 -12.86
C LEU A 63 17.87 20.30 -11.83
N LYS A 64 19.05 19.80 -12.21
CA LYS A 64 19.95 19.07 -11.29
C LYS A 64 20.40 19.91 -10.09
N ASP A 65 20.54 21.22 -10.28
CA ASP A 65 20.97 22.15 -9.24
C ASP A 65 19.85 22.54 -8.26
N ASN A 66 18.56 22.36 -8.66
CA ASN A 66 17.40 22.83 -7.88
C ASN A 66 16.40 21.73 -7.53
N ALA A 67 16.48 20.57 -8.16
CA ALA A 67 15.50 19.52 -8.03
C ALA A 67 16.14 18.14 -7.88
N ILE A 68 15.38 17.23 -7.24
CA ILE A 68 15.69 15.80 -7.19
C ILE A 68 14.60 15.03 -7.94
N LEU A 69 15.03 14.04 -8.72
CA LEU A 69 14.17 13.04 -9.34
C LEU A 69 14.35 11.73 -8.58
N ILE A 70 13.41 11.41 -7.70
CA ILE A 70 13.44 10.17 -6.92
C ILE A 70 13.31 8.97 -7.86
N SER A 71 14.24 8.03 -7.74
CA SER A 71 14.21 6.73 -8.42
C SER A 71 14.66 5.64 -7.45
N LEU A 72 13.77 4.69 -7.22
CA LEU A 72 14.01 3.56 -6.32
C LEU A 72 14.99 2.57 -6.96
N LYS A 73 15.96 2.13 -6.18
CA LYS A 73 16.91 1.12 -6.64
C LYS A 73 16.41 -0.27 -6.29
N LYS A 74 16.38 -1.14 -7.27
CA LYS A 74 16.00 -2.54 -7.10
C LYS A 74 17.17 -3.32 -6.47
N GLU A 75 17.06 -3.67 -5.18
CA GLU A 75 18.09 -4.42 -4.45
C GLU A 75 17.93 -5.94 -4.66
N GLU A 76 16.69 -6.43 -4.57
CA GLU A 76 16.40 -7.86 -4.72
C GLU A 76 15.06 -8.07 -5.40
N VAL A 77 14.95 -9.13 -6.20
CA VAL A 77 13.69 -9.62 -6.75
C VAL A 77 13.60 -11.12 -6.55
N GLN A 78 12.55 -11.56 -5.88
CA GLN A 78 12.19 -12.97 -5.81
C GLN A 78 11.04 -13.25 -6.77
N VAL A 79 11.16 -14.31 -7.57
CA VAL A 79 10.16 -14.69 -8.55
C VAL A 79 9.62 -16.08 -8.23
N SER A 80 8.31 -16.17 -7.98
CA SER A 80 7.63 -17.43 -7.73
C SER A 80 7.62 -18.29 -9.01
N LYS A 81 8.07 -19.54 -8.87
CA LYS A 81 7.99 -20.55 -9.92
C LYS A 81 6.57 -21.14 -10.05
N LEU A 82 5.73 -20.96 -9.03
CA LEU A 82 4.39 -21.54 -8.97
C LEU A 82 3.36 -20.71 -9.71
N ASP A 83 3.46 -19.37 -9.60
CA ASP A 83 2.40 -18.47 -10.08
C ASP A 83 2.91 -17.17 -10.71
N GLY A 84 4.23 -16.99 -10.81
CA GLY A 84 4.85 -15.82 -11.42
C GLY A 84 4.77 -14.54 -10.57
N THR A 85 4.31 -14.62 -9.33
CA THR A 85 4.37 -13.52 -8.35
C THR A 85 5.81 -13.06 -8.20
N ARG A 86 6.02 -11.73 -8.19
CA ARG A 86 7.34 -11.15 -7.96
C ARG A 86 7.32 -10.29 -6.70
N LYS A 87 8.27 -10.52 -5.84
CA LYS A 87 8.50 -9.67 -4.67
C LYS A 87 9.78 -8.87 -4.86
N TYR A 88 9.65 -7.57 -4.71
CA TYR A 88 10.72 -6.59 -4.88
C TYR A 88 11.14 -6.03 -3.53
N LEU A 89 12.43 -5.89 -3.34
CA LEU A 89 13.04 -5.06 -2.30
C LEU A 89 13.66 -3.84 -2.98
N PHE A 90 13.19 -2.66 -2.62
CA PHE A 90 13.69 -1.39 -3.14
C PHE A 90 14.46 -0.63 -2.06
N ALA A 91 15.64 -0.11 -2.42
CA ALA A 91 16.38 0.82 -1.59
C ALA A 91 15.91 2.26 -1.85
N LEU A 92 15.82 3.00 -0.77
CA LEU A 92 15.53 4.43 -0.72
C LEU A 92 16.86 5.23 -0.61
N ASP A 93 16.81 6.52 -0.94
CA ASP A 93 18.00 7.39 -0.91
C ASP A 93 18.60 7.57 0.50
N ASP A 94 17.83 7.31 1.54
CA ASP A 94 18.27 7.39 2.94
C ASP A 94 18.84 6.07 3.50
N GLY A 95 18.99 5.06 2.64
CA GLY A 95 19.50 3.74 3.00
C GLY A 95 18.45 2.79 3.56
N ASN A 96 17.21 3.23 3.73
CA ASN A 96 16.12 2.34 4.11
C ASN A 96 15.68 1.46 2.93
N VAL A 97 15.01 0.35 3.24
CA VAL A 97 14.44 -0.55 2.23
C VAL A 97 12.95 -0.75 2.44
N ILE A 98 12.23 -0.92 1.33
CA ILE A 98 10.80 -1.20 1.30
C ILE A 98 10.47 -2.36 0.37
N GLU A 99 9.31 -2.98 0.56
CA GLU A 99 8.83 -4.10 -0.23
C GLU A 99 7.67 -3.70 -1.14
N SER A 100 7.61 -4.35 -2.31
CA SER A 100 6.44 -4.34 -3.19
C SER A 100 6.21 -5.72 -3.78
N VAL A 101 4.96 -6.05 -4.11
CA VAL A 101 4.62 -7.35 -4.68
C VAL A 101 3.81 -7.16 -5.96
N LEU A 102 4.31 -7.74 -7.05
CA LEU A 102 3.56 -7.89 -8.29
C LEU A 102 2.82 -9.23 -8.29
N MET A 103 1.53 -9.17 -8.51
CA MET A 103 0.65 -10.33 -8.67
C MET A 103 0.03 -10.32 -10.05
N LYS A 104 0.17 -11.42 -10.78
CA LYS A 104 -0.42 -11.58 -12.12
C LYS A 104 -1.79 -12.23 -12.03
N TYR A 105 -2.83 -11.52 -12.51
CA TYR A 105 -4.19 -12.01 -12.60
C TYR A 105 -4.66 -12.04 -14.06
N LYS A 106 -5.73 -12.79 -14.34
CA LYS A 106 -6.36 -12.82 -15.67
C LYS A 106 -6.87 -11.44 -16.13
N HIS A 107 -7.20 -10.57 -15.18
CA HIS A 107 -7.71 -9.21 -15.42
C HIS A 107 -6.61 -8.14 -15.42
N GLY A 108 -5.35 -8.52 -15.37
CA GLY A 108 -4.20 -7.63 -15.43
C GLY A 108 -3.24 -7.74 -14.24
N ASN A 109 -2.18 -6.95 -14.30
CA ASN A 109 -1.15 -6.89 -13.28
C ASN A 109 -1.62 -6.03 -12.10
N SER A 110 -1.54 -6.58 -10.89
CA SER A 110 -1.81 -5.88 -9.63
C SER A 110 -0.53 -5.72 -8.84
N VAL A 111 -0.30 -4.51 -8.30
CA VAL A 111 0.87 -4.22 -7.47
C VAL A 111 0.43 -3.86 -6.06
N CYS A 112 1.01 -4.55 -5.07
CA CYS A 112 0.92 -4.18 -3.67
C CYS A 112 2.13 -3.29 -3.33
N ILE A 113 1.88 -2.08 -2.85
CA ILE A 113 2.91 -1.10 -2.51
C ILE A 113 2.94 -0.79 -1.02
N SER A 114 4.12 -0.39 -0.54
CA SER A 114 4.32 0.14 0.80
C SER A 114 4.01 1.63 0.87
N SER A 115 3.57 2.10 2.04
CA SER A 115 3.28 3.51 2.33
C SER A 115 4.20 4.13 3.38
N GLN A 116 4.96 3.31 4.10
CA GLN A 116 5.88 3.73 5.16
C GLN A 116 7.11 2.83 5.20
N VAL A 117 8.17 3.30 5.84
CA VAL A 117 9.30 2.48 6.26
C VAL A 117 9.02 2.00 7.68
N GLY A 118 8.63 0.73 7.82
CA GLY A 118 8.12 0.19 9.08
C GLY A 118 6.67 0.60 9.38
N CYS A 119 6.18 0.30 10.59
CA CYS A 119 4.82 0.62 11.00
C CYS A 119 4.72 0.68 12.54
N ARG A 120 4.06 1.70 13.07
CA ARG A 120 3.88 1.87 14.53
C ARG A 120 2.60 1.27 15.10
N MET A 121 1.74 0.67 14.26
CA MET A 121 0.43 0.18 14.71
C MET A 121 0.50 -1.06 15.60
N GLY A 122 1.61 -1.81 15.56
CA GLY A 122 1.90 -2.90 16.49
C GLY A 122 1.04 -4.15 16.32
N CYS A 123 0.38 -4.35 15.16
CA CYS A 123 -0.41 -5.56 14.89
C CYS A 123 0.43 -6.81 15.13
N ARG A 124 -0.06 -7.71 16.00
CA ARG A 124 0.75 -8.82 16.54
C ARG A 124 1.04 -9.93 15.52
N PHE A 125 0.31 -10.00 14.44
CA PHE A 125 0.51 -10.96 13.33
C PHE A 125 1.35 -10.38 12.17
N CYS A 126 1.80 -9.11 12.25
CA CYS A 126 2.41 -8.40 11.14
C CYS A 126 3.92 -8.21 11.34
N ALA A 127 4.74 -8.71 10.40
CA ALA A 127 6.19 -8.53 10.44
C ALA A 127 6.63 -7.07 10.25
N SER A 128 5.84 -6.25 9.56
CA SER A 128 6.17 -4.83 9.32
C SER A 128 6.19 -3.97 10.58
N THR A 129 5.67 -4.47 11.72
CA THR A 129 5.62 -3.74 12.99
C THR A 129 6.78 -4.04 13.93
N LEU A 130 7.62 -5.03 13.59
CA LEU A 130 8.68 -5.53 14.49
C LEU A 130 9.77 -4.48 14.80
N ASP A 131 10.13 -3.67 13.81
CA ASP A 131 11.15 -2.63 13.95
C ASP A 131 10.55 -1.21 14.14
N GLY A 132 9.23 -1.11 14.37
CA GLY A 132 8.53 0.16 14.54
C GLY A 132 8.43 0.97 13.23
N LEU A 133 8.13 2.27 13.35
CA LEU A 133 8.05 3.22 12.26
C LEU A 133 9.33 4.05 12.18
N VAL A 134 9.95 4.12 11.02
CA VAL A 134 11.04 5.04 10.72
C VAL A 134 10.47 6.35 10.18
N ARG A 135 9.72 6.28 9.05
CA ARG A 135 9.04 7.45 8.43
C ARG A 135 7.95 7.05 7.46
N GLY A 136 7.12 8.04 7.09
CA GLY A 136 6.25 7.94 5.93
C GLY A 136 7.04 7.96 4.62
N LEU A 137 6.51 7.31 3.57
CA LEU A 137 7.03 7.46 2.22
C LEU A 137 6.51 8.75 1.58
N ARG A 138 7.35 9.39 0.78
CA ARG A 138 6.95 10.51 -0.07
C ARG A 138 6.05 10.02 -1.20
N PRO A 139 5.19 10.88 -1.78
CA PRO A 139 4.36 10.51 -2.94
C PRO A 139 5.20 9.95 -4.10
N SER A 140 6.36 10.53 -4.38
CA SER A 140 7.34 10.05 -5.36
C SER A 140 7.82 8.63 -5.08
N GLU A 141 8.12 8.30 -3.83
CA GLU A 141 8.56 6.96 -3.43
C GLU A 141 7.41 5.94 -3.51
N MET A 142 6.17 6.37 -3.26
CA MET A 142 5.00 5.50 -3.41
C MET A 142 4.72 5.19 -4.88
N ILE A 143 4.72 6.20 -5.75
CA ILE A 143 4.40 6.00 -7.17
C ILE A 143 5.54 5.31 -7.93
N ASP A 144 6.79 5.55 -7.53
CA ASP A 144 7.95 4.95 -8.20
C ASP A 144 8.03 3.43 -8.02
N GLN A 145 7.47 2.86 -6.94
CA GLN A 145 7.30 1.40 -6.81
C GLN A 145 6.56 0.82 -8.03
N ILE A 146 5.51 1.52 -8.49
CA ILE A 146 4.70 1.11 -9.64
C ILE A 146 5.48 1.27 -10.94
N TYR A 147 6.22 2.39 -11.09
CA TYR A 147 7.02 2.68 -12.28
C TYR A 147 8.13 1.65 -12.47
N GLN A 148 8.91 1.39 -11.41
CA GLN A 148 10.02 0.43 -11.47
C GLN A 148 9.53 -0.99 -11.76
N ILE A 149 8.40 -1.40 -11.17
CA ILE A 149 7.81 -2.72 -11.45
C ILE A 149 7.30 -2.79 -12.89
N GLY A 150 6.59 -1.77 -13.37
CA GLY A 150 6.12 -1.71 -14.76
C GLY A 150 7.26 -1.78 -15.78
N LYS A 151 8.36 -1.07 -15.52
CA LYS A 151 9.60 -1.12 -16.33
C LYS A 151 10.23 -2.52 -16.31
N ASP A 152 10.33 -3.15 -15.14
CA ASP A 152 10.96 -4.47 -14.98
C ASP A 152 10.22 -5.57 -15.75
N ILE A 153 8.89 -5.48 -15.84
CA ILE A 153 8.09 -6.50 -16.55
C ILE A 153 7.74 -6.11 -17.99
N GLY A 154 7.95 -4.86 -18.39
CA GLY A 154 7.58 -4.33 -19.70
C GLY A 154 6.06 -4.30 -19.96
N GLU A 155 5.24 -4.36 -18.90
CA GLU A 155 3.78 -4.45 -19.00
C GLU A 155 3.13 -3.34 -18.12
N ARG A 156 1.93 -2.90 -18.53
CA ARG A 156 1.15 -1.93 -17.76
C ARG A 156 0.67 -2.55 -16.43
N ILE A 157 0.72 -1.76 -15.37
CA ILE A 157 0.05 -2.05 -14.10
C ILE A 157 -1.41 -1.59 -14.22
N SER A 158 -2.33 -2.48 -13.86
CA SER A 158 -3.78 -2.25 -13.98
C SER A 158 -4.44 -1.90 -12.64
N ASN A 159 -3.94 -2.48 -11.55
CA ASN A 159 -4.51 -2.34 -10.21
C ASN A 159 -3.42 -2.07 -9.19
N VAL A 160 -3.74 -1.26 -8.19
CA VAL A 160 -2.82 -0.95 -7.08
C VAL A 160 -3.53 -1.19 -5.76
N VAL A 161 -2.83 -1.85 -4.83
CA VAL A 161 -3.30 -2.00 -3.46
C VAL A 161 -2.24 -1.44 -2.51
N VAL A 162 -2.61 -0.49 -1.67
CA VAL A 162 -1.75 0.08 -0.63
C VAL A 162 -1.94 -0.78 0.63
N MET A 163 -1.32 -1.96 0.60
CA MET A 163 -1.42 -3.02 1.61
C MET A 163 -0.05 -3.62 1.98
N GLY A 164 1.04 -2.94 1.58
CA GLY A 164 2.41 -3.30 1.93
C GLY A 164 2.80 -2.84 3.34
N THR A 165 4.04 -2.48 3.54
CA THR A 165 4.54 -1.97 4.82
C THR A 165 3.97 -0.59 5.12
N GLY A 166 3.40 -0.44 6.33
CA GLY A 166 2.88 0.83 6.84
C GLY A 166 1.37 0.87 7.04
N GLU A 167 0.91 1.95 7.69
CA GLU A 167 -0.48 2.36 7.80
C GLU A 167 -0.70 3.57 6.87
N PRO A 168 -1.39 3.42 5.75
CA PRO A 168 -1.54 4.52 4.79
C PRO A 168 -2.21 5.76 5.37
N LEU A 169 -3.19 5.60 6.25
CA LEU A 169 -3.88 6.73 6.88
C LEU A 169 -3.04 7.45 7.95
N ASP A 170 -1.94 6.86 8.39
CA ASP A 170 -0.93 7.50 9.23
C ASP A 170 0.08 8.33 8.41
N ASN A 171 0.07 8.16 7.07
CA ASN A 171 0.82 8.94 6.10
C ASN A 171 -0.14 9.70 5.14
N TYR A 172 -1.16 10.33 5.71
CA TYR A 172 -2.38 10.76 5.04
C TYR A 172 -2.16 11.74 3.88
N ASP A 173 -1.42 12.83 4.11
CA ASP A 173 -1.24 13.88 3.10
C ASP A 173 -0.43 13.36 1.89
N ASN A 174 0.58 12.53 2.15
CA ASN A 174 1.35 11.86 1.11
C ASN A 174 0.50 10.81 0.37
N LEU A 175 -0.42 10.13 1.06
CA LEU A 175 -1.37 9.21 0.43
C LEU A 175 -2.30 9.95 -0.54
N LEU A 176 -2.88 11.08 -0.14
CA LEU A 176 -3.75 11.85 -1.01
C LEU A 176 -3.01 12.36 -2.25
N ARG A 177 -1.80 12.89 -2.08
CA ARG A 177 -0.95 13.31 -3.20
C ARG A 177 -0.60 12.13 -4.12
N PHE A 178 -0.27 10.98 -3.57
CA PHE A 178 -0.03 9.77 -4.35
C PHE A 178 -1.26 9.37 -5.16
N ILE A 179 -2.48 9.44 -4.58
CA ILE A 179 -3.73 9.13 -5.28
C ILE A 179 -3.94 10.12 -6.45
N GLU A 180 -3.71 11.40 -6.22
CA GLU A 180 -3.78 12.44 -7.26
C GLU A 180 -2.85 12.11 -8.44
N LEU A 181 -1.57 11.87 -8.17
CA LEU A 181 -0.58 11.54 -9.21
C LEU A 181 -0.89 10.22 -9.94
N LEU A 182 -1.35 9.19 -9.19
CA LEU A 182 -1.69 7.89 -9.76
C LEU A 182 -2.85 7.98 -10.75
N THR A 183 -3.79 8.87 -10.50
CA THR A 183 -5.05 8.98 -11.26
C THR A 183 -5.07 10.13 -12.26
N ASP A 184 -3.99 10.91 -12.34
CA ASP A 184 -3.86 12.01 -13.29
C ASP A 184 -3.91 11.49 -14.73
N GLU A 185 -4.80 12.08 -15.53
CA GLU A 185 -4.99 11.75 -16.95
C GLU A 185 -3.74 12.04 -17.82
N ASN A 186 -2.90 12.98 -17.39
CA ASN A 186 -1.64 13.34 -18.05
C ASN A 186 -0.45 12.45 -17.60
N GLY A 187 -0.65 11.58 -16.61
CA GLY A 187 0.35 10.67 -16.06
C GLY A 187 0.09 9.21 -16.39
N ILE A 188 0.31 8.33 -15.41
CA ILE A 188 0.08 6.87 -15.54
C ILE A 188 -1.41 6.53 -15.73
N ASN A 189 -2.31 7.37 -15.26
CA ASN A 189 -3.76 7.30 -15.46
C ASN A 189 -4.36 5.93 -15.06
N ILE A 190 -4.16 5.54 -13.80
CA ILE A 190 -4.84 4.38 -13.21
C ILE A 190 -6.14 4.86 -12.57
N SER A 191 -7.27 4.30 -12.98
CA SER A 191 -8.59 4.68 -12.42
C SER A 191 -8.63 4.52 -10.91
N GLN A 192 -9.24 5.47 -10.19
CA GLN A 192 -9.48 5.36 -8.74
C GLN A 192 -10.18 4.06 -8.36
N ARG A 193 -11.03 3.50 -9.23
CA ARG A 193 -11.72 2.23 -9.00
C ARG A 193 -10.79 1.02 -8.94
N ASN A 194 -9.60 1.16 -9.47
CA ASN A 194 -8.55 0.14 -9.48
C ASN A 194 -7.54 0.34 -8.36
N LEU A 195 -7.82 1.26 -7.44
CA LEU A 195 -7.02 1.50 -6.25
C LEU A 195 -7.76 1.03 -5.00
N THR A 196 -7.08 0.24 -4.18
CA THR A 196 -7.54 -0.15 -2.85
C THR A 196 -6.57 0.37 -1.81
N VAL A 197 -7.09 1.05 -0.80
CA VAL A 197 -6.33 1.52 0.36
C VAL A 197 -6.77 0.73 1.58
N SER A 198 -5.82 0.07 2.26
CA SER A 198 -6.07 -0.63 3.51
C SER A 198 -5.82 0.28 4.71
N THR A 199 -6.52 0.03 5.80
CA THR A 199 -6.27 0.69 7.09
C THR A 199 -6.55 -0.25 8.25
N CYS A 200 -5.80 -0.08 9.33
CA CYS A 200 -6.08 -0.76 10.60
C CYS A 200 -7.24 -0.12 11.40
N GLY A 201 -7.83 0.97 10.89
CA GLY A 201 -9.01 1.61 11.50
C GLY A 201 -8.72 2.86 12.32
N LEU A 202 -7.95 3.80 11.76
CA LEU A 202 -7.78 5.15 12.32
C LEU A 202 -9.05 5.97 12.07
N VAL A 203 -10.06 5.85 12.95
CA VAL A 203 -11.42 6.38 12.79
C VAL A 203 -11.48 7.84 12.31
N PRO A 204 -10.75 8.80 12.91
CA PRO A 204 -10.79 10.19 12.43
C PRO A 204 -10.31 10.31 10.97
N ARG A 205 -9.25 9.59 10.60
CA ARG A 205 -8.70 9.59 9.23
C ARG A 205 -9.59 8.86 8.23
N MET A 206 -10.29 7.80 8.65
CA MET A 206 -11.28 7.13 7.81
C MET A 206 -12.43 8.07 7.45
N ARG A 207 -12.92 8.86 8.41
CA ARG A 207 -13.96 9.87 8.17
C ARG A 207 -13.46 10.98 7.26
N GLN A 208 -12.25 11.48 7.51
CA GLN A 208 -11.61 12.47 6.64
C GLN A 208 -11.48 11.95 5.20
N LEU A 209 -11.03 10.71 5.00
CA LEU A 209 -10.95 10.09 3.67
C LEU A 209 -12.33 9.92 2.99
N ALA A 210 -13.37 9.68 3.77
CA ALA A 210 -14.74 9.62 3.24
C ALA A 210 -15.20 10.99 2.69
N ASP A 211 -14.82 12.08 3.36
CA ASP A 211 -15.16 13.45 2.95
C ASP A 211 -14.45 13.89 1.67
N GLU A 212 -13.31 13.25 1.31
CA GLU A 212 -12.64 13.46 0.00
C GLU A 212 -13.45 12.91 -1.18
N LYS A 213 -14.46 12.06 -0.93
CA LYS A 213 -15.38 11.49 -1.94
C LYS A 213 -14.68 10.80 -3.11
N LEU A 214 -13.50 10.20 -2.85
CA LEU A 214 -12.75 9.47 -3.84
C LEU A 214 -13.44 8.13 -4.21
N ALA A 215 -13.31 7.72 -5.46
CA ALA A 215 -13.91 6.49 -5.95
C ALA A 215 -13.04 5.23 -5.68
N ILE A 216 -12.13 5.30 -4.72
CA ILE A 216 -11.25 4.19 -4.31
C ILE A 216 -12.00 3.13 -3.50
N THR A 217 -11.43 1.95 -3.32
CA THR A 217 -11.92 0.93 -2.40
C THR A 217 -11.22 1.06 -1.06
N LEU A 218 -11.99 1.20 0.02
CA LEU A 218 -11.46 1.12 1.38
C LEU A 218 -11.48 -0.33 1.86
N ALA A 219 -10.33 -0.83 2.32
CA ALA A 219 -10.20 -2.14 2.95
C ALA A 219 -9.85 -1.96 4.44
N LEU A 220 -10.77 -2.35 5.31
CA LEU A 220 -10.55 -2.32 6.75
C LEU A 220 -9.92 -3.62 7.23
N SER A 221 -8.74 -3.55 7.82
CA SER A 221 -8.12 -4.62 8.60
C SER A 221 -8.89 -4.81 9.91
N LEU A 222 -9.93 -5.63 9.88
CA LEU A 222 -10.81 -5.89 11.03
C LEU A 222 -10.24 -6.97 11.94
N HIS A 223 -9.94 -8.13 11.38
CA HIS A 223 -9.23 -9.30 11.95
C HIS A 223 -9.82 -9.90 13.24
N ALA A 224 -10.99 -9.43 13.68
CA ALA A 224 -11.70 -9.96 14.83
C ALA A 224 -13.21 -9.77 14.70
N SER A 225 -13.99 -10.58 15.41
CA SER A 225 -15.45 -10.52 15.47
C SER A 225 -15.97 -9.59 16.58
N ASN A 226 -15.12 -9.33 17.59
CA ASN A 226 -15.47 -8.52 18.75
C ASN A 226 -14.26 -7.69 19.25
N GLN A 227 -14.54 -6.77 20.17
CA GLN A 227 -13.56 -5.80 20.67
C GLN A 227 -12.42 -6.46 21.47
N GLU A 228 -12.72 -7.49 22.25
CA GLU A 228 -11.70 -8.17 23.08
C GLU A 228 -10.64 -8.85 22.21
N LYS A 229 -11.10 -9.66 21.26
CA LYS A 229 -10.21 -10.34 20.30
C LYS A 229 -9.45 -9.32 19.45
N ARG A 230 -10.11 -8.22 19.06
CA ARG A 230 -9.47 -7.18 18.28
C ARG A 230 -8.34 -6.50 19.05
N LYS A 231 -8.53 -6.17 20.32
CA LYS A 231 -7.48 -5.64 21.21
C LYS A 231 -6.31 -6.61 21.37
N ALA A 232 -6.61 -7.90 21.46
CA ALA A 232 -5.57 -8.93 21.57
C ALA A 232 -4.68 -9.03 20.32
N LEU A 233 -5.23 -8.77 19.12
CA LEU A 233 -4.52 -8.87 17.84
C LEU A 233 -3.95 -7.54 17.36
N MET A 234 -4.64 -6.44 17.63
CA MET A 234 -4.37 -5.11 17.06
C MET A 234 -4.39 -4.03 18.14
N PRO A 235 -3.24 -3.52 18.60
CA PRO A 235 -3.18 -2.50 19.66
C PRO A 235 -3.96 -1.21 19.37
N VAL A 236 -4.17 -0.86 18.10
CA VAL A 236 -5.00 0.29 17.67
C VAL A 236 -6.43 0.22 18.24
N ALA A 237 -6.92 -1.00 18.53
CA ALA A 237 -8.24 -1.22 19.14
C ALA A 237 -8.35 -0.73 20.60
N ASN A 238 -7.24 -0.36 21.24
CA ASN A 238 -7.28 0.33 22.53
C ASN A 238 -7.70 1.80 22.37
N SER A 239 -7.52 2.40 21.20
CA SER A 239 -7.89 3.79 20.90
C SER A 239 -9.24 3.89 20.20
N TYR A 240 -9.64 2.88 19.43
CA TYR A 240 -10.87 2.90 18.64
C TYR A 240 -11.64 1.60 18.84
N ASP A 241 -12.88 1.70 19.35
CA ASP A 241 -13.75 0.55 19.51
C ASP A 241 -14.16 -0.06 18.15
N ILE A 242 -14.43 -1.35 18.14
CA ILE A 242 -14.80 -2.08 16.91
C ILE A 242 -16.08 -1.49 16.27
N HIS A 243 -17.02 -1.02 17.09
CA HIS A 243 -18.24 -0.39 16.59
C HIS A 243 -17.98 0.98 15.97
N ASP A 244 -17.09 1.79 16.55
CA ASP A 244 -16.69 3.09 15.99
C ASP A 244 -16.02 2.90 14.62
N VAL A 245 -15.20 1.88 14.49
CA VAL A 245 -14.51 1.55 13.23
C VAL A 245 -15.51 1.08 12.16
N VAL A 246 -16.48 0.26 12.55
CA VAL A 246 -17.55 -0.20 11.64
C VAL A 246 -18.47 0.97 11.24
N ASP A 247 -18.78 1.87 12.15
CA ASP A 247 -19.58 3.07 11.86
C ASP A 247 -18.82 4.05 10.95
N ALA A 248 -17.50 4.15 11.07
CA ALA A 248 -16.68 4.88 10.11
C ALA A 248 -16.73 4.25 8.70
N CYS A 249 -16.83 2.91 8.60
CA CYS A 249 -17.05 2.22 7.32
C CYS A 249 -18.43 2.51 6.72
N LYS A 250 -19.48 2.54 7.55
CA LYS A 250 -20.84 2.95 7.11
C LYS A 250 -20.84 4.39 6.60
N TYR A 251 -20.16 5.29 7.33
CA TYR A 251 -20.00 6.67 6.92
C TYR A 251 -19.25 6.79 5.58
N TYR A 252 -18.15 6.04 5.41
CA TYR A 252 -17.41 5.98 4.14
C TYR A 252 -18.31 5.56 2.98
N PHE A 253 -19.11 4.50 3.17
CA PHE A 253 -20.06 4.07 2.15
C PHE A 253 -21.11 5.13 1.85
N ALA A 254 -21.66 5.80 2.87
CA ALA A 254 -22.66 6.85 2.69
C ALA A 254 -22.13 8.05 1.89
N GLN A 255 -20.84 8.44 2.09
CA GLN A 255 -20.22 9.56 1.38
C GLN A 255 -19.79 9.22 -0.04
N THR A 256 -19.30 8.00 -0.28
CA THR A 256 -18.64 7.62 -1.54
C THR A 256 -19.46 6.70 -2.42
N GLY A 257 -20.47 6.02 -1.88
CA GLY A 257 -21.18 4.91 -2.54
C GLY A 257 -20.30 3.68 -2.80
N ARG A 258 -19.05 3.66 -2.28
CA ARG A 258 -18.11 2.58 -2.53
C ARG A 258 -18.22 1.48 -1.48
N ARG A 259 -18.36 0.25 -1.94
CA ARG A 259 -18.36 -0.93 -1.07
C ARG A 259 -17.05 -1.01 -0.27
N VAL A 260 -17.17 -1.27 1.05
CA VAL A 260 -16.02 -1.52 1.93
C VAL A 260 -15.65 -2.99 1.89
N THR A 261 -14.36 -3.30 1.93
CA THR A 261 -13.86 -4.66 2.12
C THR A 261 -13.37 -4.80 3.56
N PHE A 262 -13.76 -5.87 4.24
CA PHE A 262 -13.21 -6.26 5.54
C PHE A 262 -12.17 -7.35 5.34
N GLU A 263 -10.93 -7.07 5.71
CA GLU A 263 -9.84 -8.04 5.74
C GLU A 263 -9.89 -8.77 7.09
N TYR A 264 -9.98 -10.09 7.06
CA TYR A 264 -10.08 -10.92 8.25
C TYR A 264 -9.05 -12.05 8.22
N SER A 265 -7.94 -11.87 8.95
CA SER A 265 -6.92 -12.90 9.11
C SER A 265 -7.43 -14.00 10.02
N LEU A 266 -7.57 -15.21 9.48
CA LEU A 266 -7.95 -16.40 10.25
C LEU A 266 -6.70 -16.96 10.95
N VAL A 267 -6.73 -16.90 12.28
CA VAL A 267 -5.70 -17.40 13.19
C VAL A 267 -6.24 -18.60 13.94
N GLY A 268 -5.64 -19.76 13.74
CA GLY A 268 -6.09 -21.02 14.31
C GLY A 268 -6.24 -20.96 15.83
N GLY A 269 -7.42 -21.29 16.33
CA GLY A 269 -7.74 -21.30 17.76
C GLY A 269 -7.89 -19.92 18.42
N VAL A 270 -7.86 -18.83 17.65
CA VAL A 270 -7.98 -17.45 18.18
C VAL A 270 -9.28 -16.78 17.75
N ASN A 271 -9.54 -16.74 16.43
CA ASN A 271 -10.67 -16.01 15.86
C ASN A 271 -11.35 -16.77 14.72
N ASP A 272 -11.27 -18.09 14.71
CA ASP A 272 -11.73 -18.97 13.63
C ASP A 272 -12.88 -19.91 14.04
N THR A 273 -13.54 -19.61 15.16
CA THR A 273 -14.66 -20.43 15.67
C THR A 273 -15.98 -20.15 14.95
N ALA A 274 -16.97 -21.01 15.19
CA ALA A 274 -18.32 -20.82 14.68
C ALA A 274 -19.02 -19.59 15.31
N GLU A 275 -18.70 -19.30 16.57
CA GLU A 275 -19.14 -18.12 17.32
C GLU A 275 -18.57 -16.86 16.70
N ASP A 276 -17.27 -16.85 16.34
CA ASP A 276 -16.64 -15.72 15.65
C ASP A 276 -17.32 -15.41 14.31
N ALA A 277 -17.67 -16.43 13.54
CA ALA A 277 -18.40 -16.24 12.29
C ALA A 277 -19.81 -15.67 12.51
N ALA A 278 -20.48 -16.06 13.60
CA ALA A 278 -21.80 -15.52 13.94
C ALA A 278 -21.73 -14.06 14.41
N GLU A 279 -20.77 -13.73 15.29
CA GLU A 279 -20.52 -12.37 15.76
C GLU A 279 -20.12 -11.44 14.60
N LEU A 280 -19.20 -11.88 13.73
CA LEU A 280 -18.81 -11.13 12.54
C LEU A 280 -20.00 -10.87 11.62
N SER A 281 -20.86 -11.89 11.42
CA SER A 281 -22.09 -11.73 10.61
C SER A 281 -23.01 -10.68 11.21
N ALA A 282 -23.20 -10.68 12.53
CA ALA A 282 -24.03 -9.69 13.23
C ALA A 282 -23.44 -8.29 13.13
N LEU A 283 -22.10 -8.16 13.28
CA LEU A 283 -21.38 -6.90 13.25
C LEU A 283 -21.52 -6.16 11.90
N VAL A 284 -21.50 -6.90 10.78
CA VAL A 284 -21.60 -6.32 9.43
C VAL A 284 -22.99 -6.44 8.81
N HIS A 285 -23.99 -6.84 9.61
CA HIS A 285 -25.37 -7.04 9.11
C HIS A 285 -25.92 -5.77 8.45
N GLY A 286 -26.52 -5.92 7.28
CA GLY A 286 -27.11 -4.82 6.51
C GLY A 286 -26.12 -3.92 5.79
N MET A 287 -24.83 -4.18 5.88
CA MET A 287 -23.81 -3.40 5.17
C MET A 287 -23.59 -3.94 3.75
N ASN A 288 -23.41 -3.01 2.79
CA ASN A 288 -22.89 -3.38 1.47
C ASN A 288 -21.35 -3.57 1.57
N CYS A 289 -20.94 -4.76 1.96
CA CYS A 289 -19.53 -5.07 2.20
C CYS A 289 -19.10 -6.37 1.52
N HIS A 290 -17.80 -6.60 1.55
CA HIS A 290 -17.16 -7.85 1.16
C HIS A 290 -16.21 -8.27 2.29
N ILE A 291 -16.16 -9.55 2.64
CA ILE A 291 -15.18 -10.09 3.58
C ILE A 291 -14.15 -10.90 2.83
N ASN A 292 -12.88 -10.54 3.02
CA ASN A 292 -11.74 -11.27 2.50
C ASN A 292 -11.09 -12.04 3.63
N LEU A 293 -11.28 -13.36 3.65
CA LEU A 293 -10.66 -14.25 4.63
C LEU A 293 -9.22 -14.53 4.23
N ILE A 294 -8.30 -14.23 5.12
CA ILE A 294 -6.86 -14.38 4.91
C ILE A 294 -6.35 -15.46 5.85
N PRO A 295 -6.06 -16.68 5.38
CA PRO A 295 -5.32 -17.64 6.21
C PRO A 295 -4.01 -16.98 6.67
N VAL A 296 -3.77 -16.94 8.00
CA VAL A 296 -2.57 -16.27 8.52
C VAL A 296 -1.30 -16.97 8.00
N ASN A 297 -0.34 -16.18 7.55
CA ASN A 297 1.00 -16.70 7.26
C ASN A 297 1.83 -16.67 8.55
N PRO A 298 2.27 -17.83 9.07
CA PRO A 298 3.13 -17.86 10.25
C PRO A 298 4.43 -17.08 10.01
N ILE A 299 4.85 -16.34 11.03
CA ILE A 299 6.16 -15.69 11.07
C ILE A 299 6.96 -16.24 12.24
N LYS A 300 8.28 -16.30 12.09
CA LYS A 300 9.17 -16.92 13.10
C LYS A 300 9.06 -16.27 14.49
N GLU A 301 8.77 -14.99 14.52
CA GLU A 301 8.72 -14.16 15.72
C GLU A 301 7.37 -14.22 16.48
N ARG A 302 6.42 -15.05 16.01
CA ARG A 302 5.06 -15.14 16.58
C ARG A 302 4.53 -16.58 16.53
N ASP A 303 3.82 -16.99 17.57
CA ASP A 303 3.27 -18.35 17.73
C ASP A 303 1.88 -18.53 17.05
N TYR A 304 1.53 -17.69 16.09
CA TYR A 304 0.27 -17.83 15.38
C TYR A 304 0.32 -18.93 14.34
N VAL A 305 -0.70 -19.78 14.34
CA VAL A 305 -0.83 -20.90 13.41
C VAL A 305 -1.97 -20.64 12.43
N GLN A 306 -1.83 -21.15 11.22
CA GLN A 306 -2.87 -21.09 10.21
C GLN A 306 -4.03 -22.02 10.57
N SER A 307 -5.27 -21.55 10.42
CA SER A 307 -6.46 -22.39 10.53
C SER A 307 -6.45 -23.50 9.48
N ASN A 308 -6.96 -24.68 9.82
CA ASN A 308 -7.04 -25.74 8.84
C ASN A 308 -8.13 -25.46 7.78
N LYS A 309 -7.98 -26.08 6.60
CA LYS A 309 -8.87 -25.83 5.46
C LYS A 309 -10.34 -26.05 5.77
N GLY A 310 -10.68 -27.07 6.56
CA GLY A 310 -12.07 -27.39 6.94
C GLY A 310 -12.69 -26.27 7.78
N VAL A 311 -11.92 -25.69 8.74
CA VAL A 311 -12.37 -24.55 9.55
C VAL A 311 -12.57 -23.32 8.67
N ILE A 312 -11.63 -23.02 7.77
CA ILE A 312 -11.73 -21.88 6.85
C ILE A 312 -13.00 -21.98 5.98
N GLU A 313 -13.26 -23.14 5.40
CA GLU A 313 -14.46 -23.36 4.58
C GLU A 313 -15.77 -23.30 5.40
N ALA A 314 -15.77 -23.87 6.62
CA ALA A 314 -16.92 -23.79 7.52
C ALA A 314 -17.23 -22.35 7.94
N PHE A 315 -16.19 -21.55 8.23
CA PHE A 315 -16.29 -20.14 8.55
C PHE A 315 -16.88 -19.35 7.37
N LYS A 316 -16.32 -19.53 6.17
CA LYS A 316 -16.84 -18.93 4.92
C LYS A 316 -18.31 -19.28 4.69
N ASN A 317 -18.66 -20.58 4.73
CA ASN A 317 -20.02 -21.06 4.49
C ASN A 317 -21.03 -20.45 5.47
N ARG A 318 -20.64 -20.21 6.73
CA ARG A 318 -21.50 -19.58 7.73
C ARG A 318 -21.77 -18.11 7.40
N LEU A 319 -20.76 -17.38 6.98
CA LEU A 319 -20.92 -15.98 6.53
C LEU A 319 -21.81 -15.90 5.28
N GLU A 320 -21.59 -16.78 4.30
CA GLU A 320 -22.40 -16.83 3.06
C GLU A 320 -23.86 -17.17 3.32
N LYS A 321 -24.16 -18.07 4.28
CA LYS A 321 -25.53 -18.37 4.72
C LYS A 321 -26.25 -17.15 5.30
N ASN A 322 -25.50 -16.19 5.86
CA ASN A 322 -26.02 -14.92 6.36
C ASN A 322 -26.04 -13.81 5.28
N GLY A 323 -25.88 -14.18 3.99
CA GLY A 323 -25.97 -13.25 2.86
C GLY A 323 -24.75 -12.35 2.68
N ILE A 324 -23.62 -12.67 3.29
CA ILE A 324 -22.40 -11.87 3.20
C ILE A 324 -21.55 -12.40 2.03
N ASN A 325 -21.05 -11.50 1.19
CA ASN A 325 -20.09 -11.84 0.14
C ASN A 325 -18.72 -12.12 0.73
N VAL A 326 -18.20 -13.32 0.53
CA VAL A 326 -16.92 -13.77 1.10
C VAL A 326 -15.99 -14.35 0.03
N THR A 327 -14.71 -14.03 0.14
CA THR A 327 -13.66 -14.75 -0.59
C THR A 327 -12.58 -15.23 0.38
N ILE A 328 -11.96 -16.36 0.06
CA ILE A 328 -10.73 -16.79 0.69
C ILE A 328 -9.58 -16.27 -0.18
N ARG A 329 -8.69 -15.47 0.40
CA ARG A 329 -7.55 -14.93 -0.31
C ARG A 329 -6.66 -16.06 -0.82
N ARG A 330 -6.42 -16.06 -2.13
CA ARG A 330 -5.47 -16.97 -2.73
C ARG A 330 -4.06 -16.62 -2.23
N GLU A 331 -3.36 -17.61 -1.70
CA GLU A 331 -1.95 -17.44 -1.35
C GLU A 331 -1.12 -17.36 -2.62
N MET A 332 -0.46 -16.23 -2.82
CA MET A 332 0.43 -15.98 -3.94
C MET A 332 1.88 -16.02 -3.45
N GLY A 333 2.79 -16.55 -4.30
CA GLY A 333 4.22 -16.57 -4.00
C GLY A 333 4.58 -17.44 -2.77
N ARG A 334 4.01 -18.64 -2.66
CA ARG A 334 4.27 -19.56 -1.52
C ARG A 334 5.71 -20.05 -1.46
N ASP A 335 6.41 -20.07 -2.57
CA ASP A 335 7.79 -20.54 -2.73
C ASP A 335 8.83 -19.41 -2.59
N ILE A 336 8.37 -18.22 -2.29
CA ILE A 336 9.17 -17.04 -2.02
C ILE A 336 8.71 -16.39 -0.70
N ASP A 337 9.41 -15.37 -0.21
CA ASP A 337 9.01 -14.62 1.00
C ASP A 337 7.74 -13.76 0.75
N GLY A 338 6.68 -14.37 0.23
CA GLY A 338 5.48 -13.72 -0.29
C GLY A 338 4.69 -12.89 0.75
N ALA A 339 4.80 -13.23 2.04
CA ALA A 339 4.11 -12.49 3.10
C ALA A 339 4.75 -11.11 3.35
N CYS A 340 3.90 -10.17 3.79
CA CYS A 340 4.28 -8.77 4.01
C CYS A 340 5.37 -8.64 5.09
N GLY A 341 6.41 -7.84 4.81
CA GLY A 341 7.49 -7.55 5.75
C GLY A 341 8.58 -8.61 5.89
N GLN A 342 8.41 -9.82 5.33
CA GLN A 342 9.35 -10.91 5.53
C GLN A 342 10.69 -10.69 4.81
N LEU A 343 10.69 -10.28 3.56
CA LEU A 343 11.91 -10.05 2.80
C LEU A 343 12.70 -8.87 3.37
N ARG A 344 12.01 -7.76 3.69
CA ARG A 344 12.61 -6.60 4.36
C ARG A 344 13.26 -7.00 5.69
N LYS A 345 12.57 -7.78 6.52
CA LYS A 345 13.09 -8.25 7.81
C LYS A 345 14.35 -9.07 7.63
N LYS A 346 14.35 -10.06 6.73
CA LYS A 346 15.54 -10.86 6.40
C LYS A 346 16.73 -10.00 5.95
N HIS A 347 16.47 -8.98 5.12
CA HIS A 347 17.53 -8.08 4.66
C HIS A 347 18.13 -7.29 5.83
N ILE A 348 17.29 -6.69 6.69
CA ILE A 348 17.76 -5.95 7.87
C ILE A 348 18.52 -6.84 8.84
N ASP A 349 18.04 -8.06 9.10
CA ASP A 349 18.72 -8.99 9.99
C ASP A 349 20.10 -9.40 9.44
N LYS A 350 20.20 -9.62 8.13
CA LYS A 350 21.48 -9.90 7.46
C LYS A 350 22.46 -8.73 7.59
N GLU A 351 22.01 -7.50 7.39
CA GLU A 351 22.85 -6.30 7.56
C GLU A 351 23.31 -6.12 9.01
N ARG A 352 22.46 -6.46 9.98
CA ARG A 352 22.79 -6.42 11.42
C ARG A 352 23.61 -7.63 11.90
N GLY A 353 23.91 -8.59 11.04
CA GLY A 353 24.62 -9.82 11.40
C GLY A 353 23.81 -10.74 12.32
N ILE A 354 22.50 -10.64 12.31
CA ILE A 354 21.57 -11.49 13.06
C ILE A 354 21.18 -12.66 12.13
N ASN A 355 21.70 -13.87 12.43
CA ASN A 355 21.40 -15.10 11.66
C ASN A 355 20.18 -15.84 12.22
#